data_7c678015175cb8fda553859971a90e92
#
_entry.id   7c678015175cb8fda553859971a90e92
#
_cell.length_a   1.000
_cell.length_b   1.000
_cell.length_c   1.000
_cell.angle_alpha   90.00
_cell.angle_beta   90.00
_cell.angle_gamma   90.00
#
_symmetry.space_group_name_H-M   'P 1'
#
loop_
_entity.id
_entity.type
_entity.pdbx_description
1 polymer ?
#
loop_
_entity_poly.entity_id
_entity_poly.type
_entity_poly.pdbx_seq_one_letter_code
_entity_poly.pdbx_strand_id
1 'polypeptide(L)'
;MAPGPSISYVVLDEIHCLSNWGHDFRPEYLMLSKFLNKFLDRITFLGFTATANYTVVEDIQQQLKIPQQNIFSPIAFEKYNISYHFQALHSFDEMLERVCEVVGEQIRRNERTIVFTKNDAVSFQVAQAIGYEADVFQKENTYAYHLFADEKCRVLVASEELGIGINLPNVQNIIHFGLPVSKNEFVQEIGRAGRANEAVNSYVFYLDPVPDNVPSILLKRELEIPNIAQILNNISNDYSDCYRKLNNNIDSKEDLLGKIMEIYDDLNRTGRDINTRKYPIATVNMTKKYIYMLYVIGFIKDWYSYSTDETSGQMEIMMTLGNDCDLNRVKKCATEYYDSLGSNREQIVKTQRAADVPTVIKIYVDWYYAKFLYHHKEMFLDFLEFAEANKESDSEKVTEEIREYFTLPFIEIKSDEIYYSKLSLKEIADKVAQGIGRNTLTNVERINSNRYMYNLDCFLFLGNLKLYARFDKSRFDRIIRNTPAKQNKELMDAISRVFAKLNAEGRFETIRCLSEIGTLFGGDPISICDAFYKSADKDTVYYGMLATRLNKQFC
;
A
#
# COMPACT_ATOMS: atom_id res chain seq x y z
N MET A 1 -23.93 1.19 43.29
CA MET A 1 -22.80 0.65 42.52
C MET A 1 -21.94 1.81 42.10
N ALA A 2 -20.66 1.82 42.45
CA ALA A 2 -19.73 2.83 41.90
C ALA A 2 -19.68 2.66 40.39
N PRO A 3 -19.69 3.76 39.60
CA PRO A 3 -19.52 3.66 38.15
C PRO A 3 -18.20 2.96 37.89
N GLY A 4 -18.23 1.90 37.05
CA GLY A 4 -17.01 1.22 36.61
C GLY A 4 -16.07 2.18 35.87
N PRO A 5 -14.79 1.84 35.69
CA PRO A 5 -13.84 2.69 35.01
C PRO A 5 -14.36 3.02 33.60
N SER A 6 -14.42 4.31 33.26
CA SER A 6 -14.80 4.77 31.92
C SER A 6 -13.55 4.79 31.03
N ILE A 7 -13.61 4.12 29.87
CA ILE A 7 -12.56 4.19 28.85
C ILE A 7 -12.80 5.46 28.03
N SER A 8 -11.82 6.37 28.02
CA SER A 8 -11.87 7.60 27.23
C SER A 8 -11.08 7.53 25.92
N TYR A 9 -10.04 6.68 25.89
CA TYR A 9 -9.16 6.50 24.74
C TYR A 9 -8.90 5.02 24.51
N VAL A 10 -8.83 4.63 23.24
CA VAL A 10 -8.29 3.35 22.78
C VAL A 10 -7.09 3.65 21.89
N VAL A 11 -5.94 3.11 22.25
CA VAL A 11 -4.70 3.27 21.49
C VAL A 11 -4.34 1.93 20.89
N LEU A 12 -4.19 1.88 19.56
CA LEU A 12 -3.68 0.72 18.82
C LEU A 12 -2.30 1.06 18.31
N ASP A 13 -1.29 0.42 18.88
CA ASP A 13 0.05 0.40 18.32
C ASP A 13 0.12 -0.66 17.21
N GLU A 14 1.00 -0.45 16.23
CA GLU A 14 1.14 -1.29 15.03
C GLU A 14 -0.22 -1.55 14.34
N ILE A 15 -0.99 -0.49 14.14
CA ILE A 15 -2.35 -0.60 13.59
C ILE A 15 -2.38 -1.25 12.18
N HIS A 16 -1.25 -1.29 11.45
CA HIS A 16 -1.13 -1.99 10.17
C HIS A 16 -1.43 -3.49 10.28
N CYS A 17 -1.29 -4.08 11.47
CA CYS A 17 -1.68 -5.47 11.72
C CYS A 17 -3.17 -5.75 11.47
N LEU A 18 -4.04 -4.73 11.57
CA LEU A 18 -5.46 -4.87 11.20
C LEU A 18 -5.62 -5.27 9.74
N SER A 19 -4.84 -4.66 8.86
CA SER A 19 -4.86 -4.96 7.43
C SER A 19 -4.08 -6.23 7.11
N ASN A 20 -2.80 -6.29 7.51
CA ASN A 20 -1.90 -7.37 7.11
C ASN A 20 -2.28 -8.74 7.68
N TRP A 21 -2.66 -8.80 8.96
CA TRP A 21 -2.91 -10.07 9.66
C TRP A 21 -4.39 -10.46 9.72
N GLY A 22 -5.29 -9.48 9.68
CA GLY A 22 -6.71 -9.73 9.81
C GLY A 22 -7.25 -10.58 8.67
N HIS A 23 -6.84 -10.31 7.46
CA HIS A 23 -7.29 -11.05 6.28
C HIS A 23 -6.61 -12.41 6.10
N ASP A 24 -5.41 -12.59 6.63
CA ASP A 24 -4.61 -13.80 6.40
C ASP A 24 -4.88 -14.90 7.41
N PHE A 25 -4.64 -14.65 8.69
CA PHE A 25 -4.67 -15.73 9.70
C PHE A 25 -5.21 -15.33 11.08
N ARG A 26 -5.56 -14.04 11.28
CA ARG A 26 -6.10 -13.53 12.56
C ARG A 26 -7.37 -12.71 12.37
N PRO A 27 -8.49 -13.35 12.05
CA PRO A 27 -9.77 -12.65 11.84
C PRO A 27 -10.25 -11.88 13.08
N GLU A 28 -9.67 -12.14 14.25
CA GLU A 28 -9.92 -11.38 15.46
C GLU A 28 -9.56 -9.89 15.33
N TYR A 29 -8.55 -9.55 14.52
CA TYR A 29 -8.23 -8.15 14.23
C TYR A 29 -9.38 -7.45 13.48
N LEU A 30 -9.99 -8.13 12.52
CA LEU A 30 -11.16 -7.60 11.81
C LEU A 30 -12.40 -7.52 12.71
N MET A 31 -12.55 -8.46 13.65
CA MET A 31 -13.59 -8.42 14.70
C MET A 31 -13.38 -7.24 15.64
N LEU A 32 -12.12 -6.93 15.97
CA LEU A 32 -11.77 -5.77 16.80
C LEU A 32 -12.26 -4.47 16.17
N SER A 33 -12.07 -4.28 14.88
CA SER A 33 -12.53 -3.08 14.18
C SER A 33 -14.06 -2.93 14.26
N LYS A 34 -14.81 -4.01 14.08
CA LYS A 34 -16.26 -4.02 14.24
C LYS A 34 -16.73 -3.75 15.69
N PHE A 35 -16.02 -4.29 16.66
CA PHE A 35 -16.26 -4.02 18.07
C PHE A 35 -16.05 -2.55 18.39
N LEU A 36 -14.93 -1.99 17.96
CA LEU A 36 -14.56 -0.60 18.19
C LEU A 36 -15.54 0.38 17.51
N ASN A 37 -16.00 0.07 16.30
CA ASN A 37 -17.00 0.88 15.60
C ASN A 37 -18.32 1.07 16.39
N LYS A 38 -18.66 0.16 17.33
CA LYS A 38 -19.82 0.33 18.20
C LYS A 38 -19.65 1.44 19.26
N PHE A 39 -18.42 1.88 19.49
CA PHE A 39 -18.06 2.84 20.53
C PHE A 39 -17.43 4.14 20.02
N LEU A 40 -17.25 4.29 18.69
CA LEU A 40 -16.60 5.45 18.07
C LEU A 40 -17.22 6.79 18.47
N ASP A 41 -18.54 6.84 18.75
CA ASP A 41 -19.22 8.06 19.18
C ASP A 41 -18.91 8.44 20.64
N ARG A 42 -18.26 7.57 21.40
CA ARG A 42 -18.05 7.73 22.86
C ARG A 42 -16.58 7.67 23.28
N ILE A 43 -15.71 7.16 22.43
CA ILE A 43 -14.31 6.87 22.74
C ILE A 43 -13.42 7.47 21.65
N THR A 44 -12.40 8.19 22.06
CA THR A 44 -11.38 8.68 21.11
C THR A 44 -10.43 7.53 20.74
N PHE A 45 -10.20 7.39 19.45
CA PHE A 45 -9.43 6.32 18.86
C PHE A 45 -8.10 6.85 18.30
N LEU A 46 -7.00 6.21 18.65
CA LEU A 46 -5.67 6.55 18.16
C LEU A 46 -5.00 5.31 17.61
N GLY A 47 -4.51 5.36 16.37
CA GLY A 47 -3.75 4.29 15.74
C GLY A 47 -2.36 4.77 15.35
N PHE A 48 -1.33 3.98 15.66
CA PHE A 48 0.05 4.27 15.33
C PHE A 48 0.65 3.15 14.50
N THR A 49 1.46 3.51 13.51
CA THR A 49 2.28 2.57 12.75
C THR A 49 3.46 3.31 12.11
N ALA A 50 4.58 2.61 11.99
CA ALA A 50 5.77 3.11 11.29
C ALA A 50 5.82 2.65 9.82
N THR A 51 5.08 1.60 9.45
CA THR A 51 5.20 0.88 8.18
C THR A 51 3.83 0.60 7.57
N ALA A 52 3.17 1.63 7.06
CA ALA A 52 1.91 1.46 6.34
C ALA A 52 2.00 2.18 4.99
N ASN A 53 1.91 1.43 3.91
CA ASN A 53 1.75 1.99 2.58
C ASN A 53 0.29 2.43 2.34
N TYR A 54 0.04 3.04 1.20
CA TYR A 54 -1.28 3.57 0.86
C TYR A 54 -2.40 2.51 0.96
N THR A 55 -2.18 1.30 0.46
CA THR A 55 -3.19 0.22 0.46
C THR A 55 -3.57 -0.19 1.88
N VAL A 56 -2.58 -0.32 2.77
CA VAL A 56 -2.80 -0.63 4.18
C VAL A 56 -3.57 0.49 4.88
N VAL A 57 -3.20 1.75 4.63
CA VAL A 57 -3.90 2.90 5.21
C VAL A 57 -5.34 2.99 4.71
N GLU A 58 -5.58 2.76 3.42
CA GLU A 58 -6.92 2.75 2.83
C GLU A 58 -7.81 1.66 3.45
N ASP A 59 -7.28 0.46 3.64
CA ASP A 59 -7.99 -0.64 4.30
C ASP A 59 -8.33 -0.29 5.76
N ILE A 60 -7.38 0.24 6.53
CA ILE A 60 -7.61 0.69 7.91
C ILE A 60 -8.67 1.79 7.97
N GLN A 61 -8.61 2.75 7.05
CA GLN A 61 -9.61 3.82 6.95
C GLN A 61 -11.01 3.27 6.75
N GLN A 62 -11.17 2.30 5.85
CA GLN A 62 -12.44 1.67 5.56
C GLN A 62 -12.95 0.86 6.75
N GLN A 63 -12.08 0.06 7.38
CA GLN A 63 -12.44 -0.78 8.52
C GLN A 63 -12.86 0.02 9.76
N LEU A 64 -12.12 1.09 10.08
CA LEU A 64 -12.33 1.91 11.27
C LEU A 64 -13.11 3.21 10.99
N LYS A 65 -13.52 3.44 9.75
CA LYS A 65 -14.25 4.66 9.32
C LYS A 65 -13.51 5.95 9.69
N ILE A 66 -12.18 5.94 9.59
CA ILE A 66 -11.35 7.10 9.91
C ILE A 66 -11.42 8.11 8.76
N PRO A 67 -11.89 9.35 8.98
CA PRO A 67 -11.87 10.37 7.95
C PRO A 67 -10.43 10.71 7.53
N GLN A 68 -10.21 10.94 6.23
CA GLN A 68 -8.88 11.23 5.69
C GLN A 68 -8.16 12.40 6.40
N GLN A 69 -8.90 13.44 6.80
CA GLN A 69 -8.33 14.58 7.54
C GLN A 69 -7.77 14.23 8.93
N ASN A 70 -8.10 13.05 9.45
CA ASN A 70 -7.63 12.56 10.74
C ASN A 70 -6.40 11.65 10.61
N ILE A 71 -5.85 11.51 9.40
CA ILE A 71 -4.60 10.78 9.17
C ILE A 71 -3.46 11.77 9.15
N PHE A 72 -2.48 11.50 10.01
CA PHE A 72 -1.26 12.28 10.13
C PHE A 72 -0.09 11.39 9.72
N SER A 73 0.62 11.79 8.70
CA SER A 73 1.85 11.11 8.28
C SER A 73 2.94 12.16 8.09
N PRO A 74 4.19 11.85 8.41
CA PRO A 74 5.31 12.71 8.04
C PRO A 74 5.33 12.90 6.52
N ILE A 75 5.74 14.08 6.07
CA ILE A 75 5.81 14.44 4.63
C ILE A 75 6.87 13.61 3.92
N ALA A 76 7.83 13.09 4.65
CA ALA A 76 8.87 12.22 4.11
C ALA A 76 9.22 11.12 5.09
N PHE A 77 9.35 9.90 4.58
CA PHE A 77 10.01 8.80 5.28
C PHE A 77 11.52 8.99 5.07
N GLU A 78 12.19 9.60 6.03
CA GLU A 78 13.61 9.96 5.89
C GLU A 78 14.47 9.13 6.85
N LYS A 79 15.25 8.19 6.29
CA LYS A 79 16.40 7.58 6.93
C LYS A 79 17.58 7.69 5.97
N TYR A 80 18.30 8.80 6.02
CA TYR A 80 19.47 9.07 5.16
C TYR A 80 20.77 8.42 5.65
N ASN A 81 20.74 7.75 6.78
CA ASN A 81 21.91 7.14 7.41
C ASN A 81 22.10 5.66 7.06
N ILE A 82 21.36 5.13 6.06
CA ILE A 82 21.43 3.73 5.67
C ILE A 82 22.14 3.57 4.32
N SER A 83 23.14 2.70 4.30
CA SER A 83 23.78 2.21 3.07
C SER A 83 23.18 0.85 2.70
N TYR A 84 22.66 0.73 1.49
CA TYR A 84 21.98 -0.47 1.01
C TYR A 84 22.87 -1.28 0.06
N HIS A 85 22.90 -2.60 0.25
CA HIS A 85 23.69 -3.54 -0.54
C HIS A 85 22.83 -4.74 -0.93
N PHE A 86 22.48 -4.89 -2.21
CA PHE A 86 21.74 -6.02 -2.74
C PHE A 86 22.69 -6.89 -3.56
N GLN A 87 22.74 -8.18 -3.27
CA GLN A 87 23.62 -9.11 -3.99
C GLN A 87 22.91 -10.44 -4.23
N ALA A 88 22.77 -10.80 -5.51
CA ALA A 88 22.36 -12.13 -5.93
C ALA A 88 23.56 -13.07 -5.92
N LEU A 89 23.37 -14.29 -5.45
CA LEU A 89 24.39 -15.32 -5.30
C LEU A 89 23.89 -16.63 -5.90
N HIS A 90 24.79 -17.55 -6.26
CA HIS A 90 24.42 -18.73 -7.04
C HIS A 90 24.10 -19.96 -6.20
N SER A 91 24.52 -19.97 -4.93
CA SER A 91 24.28 -21.11 -4.04
C SER A 91 24.13 -20.68 -2.58
N PHE A 92 23.53 -21.56 -1.78
CA PHE A 92 23.43 -21.39 -0.34
C PHE A 92 24.80 -21.26 0.34
N ASP A 93 25.79 -22.07 -0.10
CA ASP A 93 27.12 -22.06 0.45
C ASP A 93 27.85 -20.74 0.14
N GLU A 94 27.70 -20.20 -1.07
CA GLU A 94 28.22 -18.89 -1.45
C GLU A 94 27.57 -17.76 -0.62
N MET A 95 26.27 -17.84 -0.36
CA MET A 95 25.59 -16.89 0.53
C MET A 95 26.15 -16.97 1.95
N LEU A 96 26.37 -18.18 2.45
CA LEU A 96 26.89 -18.42 3.79
C LEU A 96 28.32 -17.88 3.94
N GLU A 97 29.18 -18.16 2.96
CA GLU A 97 30.54 -17.61 2.90
C GLU A 97 30.51 -16.07 2.90
N ARG A 98 29.64 -15.48 2.05
CA ARG A 98 29.52 -14.02 1.96
C ARG A 98 29.05 -13.37 3.26
N VAL A 99 28.08 -13.96 3.94
CA VAL A 99 27.64 -13.48 5.25
C VAL A 99 28.78 -13.56 6.27
N CYS A 100 29.52 -14.68 6.31
CA CYS A 100 30.65 -14.85 7.23
C CYS A 100 31.75 -13.81 6.97
N GLU A 101 32.07 -13.50 5.69
CA GLU A 101 33.05 -12.46 5.32
C GLU A 101 32.59 -11.09 5.86
N VAL A 102 31.35 -10.67 5.53
CA VAL A 102 30.82 -9.37 5.93
C VAL A 102 30.74 -9.24 7.44
N VAL A 103 30.18 -10.24 8.12
CA VAL A 103 30.10 -10.28 9.58
C VAL A 103 31.48 -10.27 10.22
N GLY A 104 32.45 -11.01 9.67
CA GLY A 104 33.84 -11.00 10.16
C GLY A 104 34.50 -9.61 10.09
N GLU A 105 34.19 -8.82 9.06
CA GLU A 105 34.65 -7.42 8.98
C GLU A 105 33.97 -6.54 10.03
N GLN A 106 32.67 -6.71 10.24
CA GLN A 106 31.89 -5.94 11.20
C GLN A 106 32.34 -6.23 12.65
N ILE A 107 32.58 -7.50 12.99
CA ILE A 107 33.15 -7.88 14.29
C ILE A 107 34.50 -7.23 14.52
N ARG A 108 35.39 -7.21 13.51
CA ARG A 108 36.70 -6.52 13.62
C ARG A 108 36.57 -5.02 13.87
N ARG A 109 35.51 -4.40 13.37
CA ARG A 109 35.17 -2.98 13.63
C ARG A 109 34.43 -2.75 14.94
N ASN A 110 34.21 -3.80 15.72
CA ASN A 110 33.43 -3.78 16.96
C ASN A 110 31.96 -3.34 16.74
N GLU A 111 31.41 -3.61 15.56
CA GLU A 111 30.05 -3.33 15.19
C GLU A 111 29.12 -4.50 15.52
N ARG A 112 27.81 -4.20 15.68
CA ARG A 112 26.80 -5.18 16.01
C ARG A 112 25.87 -5.41 14.83
N THR A 113 25.51 -6.67 14.63
CA THR A 113 24.76 -7.13 13.45
C THR A 113 23.55 -7.96 13.86
N ILE A 114 22.42 -7.73 13.19
CA ILE A 114 21.30 -8.66 13.19
C ILE A 114 21.25 -9.34 11.83
N VAL A 115 21.14 -10.67 11.82
CA VAL A 115 20.97 -11.46 10.60
C VAL A 115 19.56 -12.05 10.61
N PHE A 116 18.73 -11.64 9.66
CA PHE A 116 17.41 -12.21 9.43
C PHE A 116 17.50 -13.40 8.47
N THR A 117 16.82 -14.49 8.80
CA THR A 117 16.80 -15.73 8.04
C THR A 117 15.36 -16.22 7.83
N LYS A 118 15.16 -17.12 6.91
CA LYS A 118 13.83 -17.63 6.54
C LYS A 118 13.16 -18.57 7.57
N ASN A 119 13.95 -19.23 8.41
CA ASN A 119 13.46 -20.15 9.43
C ASN A 119 14.57 -20.50 10.45
N ASP A 120 14.21 -21.11 11.57
CA ASP A 120 15.14 -21.46 12.64
C ASP A 120 16.27 -22.41 12.20
N ALA A 121 15.98 -23.36 11.31
CA ALA A 121 17.01 -24.29 10.84
C ALA A 121 18.14 -23.55 10.11
N VAL A 122 17.80 -22.56 9.28
CA VAL A 122 18.77 -21.69 8.60
C VAL A 122 19.45 -20.76 9.61
N SER A 123 18.72 -20.24 10.62
CA SER A 123 19.33 -19.44 11.69
C SER A 123 20.47 -20.18 12.40
N PHE A 124 20.24 -21.46 12.74
CA PHE A 124 21.27 -22.28 13.38
C PHE A 124 22.46 -22.54 12.47
N GLN A 125 22.24 -22.79 11.18
CA GLN A 125 23.34 -22.97 10.21
C GLN A 125 24.18 -21.72 10.06
N VAL A 126 23.55 -20.55 9.94
CA VAL A 126 24.23 -19.26 9.84
C VAL A 126 25.00 -18.95 11.13
N ALA A 127 24.39 -19.10 12.30
CA ALA A 127 25.06 -18.87 13.58
C ALA A 127 26.24 -19.81 13.78
N GLN A 128 26.10 -21.09 13.42
CA GLN A 128 27.19 -22.06 13.49
C GLN A 128 28.37 -21.70 12.59
N ALA A 129 28.08 -21.21 11.38
CA ALA A 129 29.12 -20.78 10.44
C ALA A 129 29.87 -19.52 10.90
N ILE A 130 29.17 -18.55 11.51
CA ILE A 130 29.77 -17.34 12.08
C ILE A 130 30.61 -17.67 13.32
N GLY A 131 30.15 -18.62 14.17
CA GLY A 131 30.87 -19.11 15.34
C GLY A 131 30.47 -18.41 16.66
N TYR A 132 31.39 -18.32 17.60
CA TYR A 132 31.14 -17.92 19.00
C TYR A 132 30.60 -16.51 19.23
N GLU A 133 30.73 -15.61 18.27
CA GLU A 133 30.19 -14.25 18.33
C GLU A 133 28.70 -14.16 17.94
N ALA A 134 28.13 -15.27 17.47
CA ALA A 134 26.74 -15.33 17.03
C ALA A 134 25.88 -16.20 17.95
N ASP A 135 24.66 -15.75 18.22
CA ASP A 135 23.64 -16.53 18.92
C ASP A 135 22.28 -16.45 18.20
N VAL A 136 21.46 -17.47 18.37
CA VAL A 136 20.17 -17.61 17.71
C VAL A 136 19.04 -17.19 18.63
N PHE A 137 18.27 -16.20 18.20
CA PHE A 137 17.03 -15.80 18.89
C PHE A 137 15.93 -16.83 18.67
N GLN A 138 15.29 -17.24 19.77
CA GLN A 138 14.12 -18.11 19.78
C GLN A 138 13.05 -17.50 20.67
N LYS A 139 11.80 -17.55 20.26
CA LYS A 139 10.68 -16.93 20.98
C LYS A 139 10.48 -17.49 22.39
N GLU A 140 10.65 -18.81 22.53
CA GLU A 140 10.54 -19.51 23.81
C GLU A 140 11.79 -19.34 24.68
N ASN A 141 12.90 -18.89 24.11
CA ASN A 141 14.17 -18.71 24.81
C ASN A 141 14.80 -17.35 24.45
N THR A 142 14.56 -16.38 25.31
CA THR A 142 15.08 -15.01 25.16
C THR A 142 16.55 -14.84 25.58
N TYR A 143 17.27 -15.91 25.85
CA TYR A 143 18.66 -15.86 26.35
C TYR A 143 19.59 -15.14 25.34
N ALA A 144 19.53 -15.49 24.06
CA ALA A 144 20.30 -14.84 23.00
C ALA A 144 20.03 -13.33 22.91
N TYR A 145 18.74 -12.93 23.08
CA TYR A 145 18.39 -11.53 23.15
C TYR A 145 19.11 -10.80 24.29
N HIS A 146 19.13 -11.40 25.49
CA HIS A 146 19.82 -10.79 26.64
C HIS A 146 21.32 -10.72 26.43
N LEU A 147 21.97 -11.75 25.88
CA LEU A 147 23.37 -11.71 25.53
C LEU A 147 23.71 -10.61 24.53
N PHE A 148 22.86 -10.46 23.51
CA PHE A 148 23.03 -9.39 22.53
C PHE A 148 22.75 -8.01 23.14
N ALA A 149 21.71 -7.85 23.96
CA ALA A 149 21.39 -6.58 24.62
C ALA A 149 22.49 -6.14 25.60
N ASP A 150 23.11 -7.11 26.32
CA ASP A 150 24.22 -6.89 27.25
C ASP A 150 25.58 -6.76 26.56
N GLU A 151 25.63 -6.72 25.21
CA GLU A 151 26.84 -6.66 24.40
C GLU A 151 27.83 -7.83 24.61
N LYS A 152 27.31 -9.00 25.05
CA LYS A 152 28.10 -10.21 25.24
C LYS A 152 28.21 -11.06 23.98
N CYS A 153 27.34 -10.86 23.00
CA CYS A 153 27.50 -11.36 21.64
C CYS A 153 27.32 -10.21 20.63
N ARG A 154 27.97 -10.32 19.49
CA ARG A 154 28.01 -9.27 18.45
C ARG A 154 26.99 -9.50 17.37
N VAL A 155 26.54 -10.71 17.18
CA VAL A 155 25.65 -11.10 16.08
C VAL A 155 24.43 -11.81 16.65
N LEU A 156 23.25 -11.26 16.37
CA LEU A 156 21.99 -11.92 16.67
C LEU A 156 21.41 -12.47 15.38
N VAL A 157 21.28 -13.78 15.29
CA VAL A 157 20.62 -14.43 14.15
C VAL A 157 19.19 -14.76 14.52
N ALA A 158 18.24 -14.36 13.70
CA ALA A 158 16.83 -14.56 13.99
C ALA A 158 16.06 -14.96 12.72
N SER A 159 15.12 -15.87 12.87
CA SER A 159 14.02 -15.99 11.94
C SER A 159 13.01 -14.84 12.18
N GLU A 160 11.93 -14.80 11.45
CA GLU A 160 10.90 -13.73 11.41
C GLU A 160 10.36 -13.28 12.78
N GLU A 161 10.65 -13.99 13.84
CA GLU A 161 10.03 -13.78 15.15
C GLU A 161 10.80 -12.83 16.08
N LEU A 162 11.76 -12.07 15.57
CA LEU A 162 12.36 -11.00 16.38
C LEU A 162 11.31 -9.90 16.60
N GLY A 163 10.43 -10.16 17.54
CA GLY A 163 9.09 -9.63 17.71
C GLY A 163 8.93 -8.13 17.58
N ILE A 164 7.73 -7.72 17.18
CA ILE A 164 7.22 -6.36 17.27
C ILE A 164 7.49 -5.81 18.68
N GLY A 165 8.08 -4.61 18.77
CA GLY A 165 8.33 -3.94 20.06
C GLY A 165 9.67 -4.25 20.74
N ILE A 166 10.52 -5.13 20.22
CA ILE A 166 11.87 -5.36 20.75
C ILE A 166 12.78 -4.16 20.42
N ASN A 167 13.34 -3.56 21.46
CA ASN A 167 14.30 -2.47 21.34
C ASN A 167 15.72 -2.98 21.55
N LEU A 168 16.51 -3.02 20.49
CA LEU A 168 17.93 -3.37 20.53
C LEU A 168 18.77 -2.11 20.29
N PRO A 169 19.50 -1.60 21.28
CA PRO A 169 20.38 -0.44 21.11
C PRO A 169 21.66 -0.82 20.33
N ASN A 170 22.28 0.18 19.71
CA ASN A 170 23.60 0.09 19.11
C ASN A 170 23.75 -0.99 18.03
N VAL A 171 22.77 -1.10 17.11
CA VAL A 171 22.85 -1.98 15.94
C VAL A 171 23.24 -1.16 14.73
N GLN A 172 24.38 -1.50 14.12
CA GLN A 172 24.92 -0.82 12.93
C GLN A 172 24.64 -1.58 11.64
N ASN A 173 24.41 -2.89 11.71
CA ASN A 173 24.27 -3.70 10.51
C ASN A 173 23.05 -4.62 10.57
N ILE A 174 22.33 -4.67 9.46
CA ILE A 174 21.24 -5.61 9.21
C ILE A 174 21.60 -6.44 7.98
N ILE A 175 21.50 -7.75 8.09
CA ILE A 175 21.72 -8.67 6.98
C ILE A 175 20.45 -9.51 6.79
N HIS A 176 19.91 -9.54 5.60
CA HIS A 176 18.90 -10.49 5.19
C HIS A 176 19.56 -11.64 4.46
N PHE A 177 19.47 -12.83 5.04
CA PHE A 177 19.89 -14.09 4.42
C PHE A 177 18.68 -14.71 3.71
N GLY A 178 18.45 -14.27 2.50
CA GLY A 178 17.26 -14.50 1.69
C GLY A 178 16.46 -13.22 1.46
N LEU A 179 15.49 -13.27 0.55
CA LEU A 179 14.63 -12.14 0.23
C LEU A 179 13.59 -11.91 1.35
N PRO A 180 13.42 -10.69 1.86
CA PRO A 180 12.20 -10.28 2.54
C PRO A 180 10.96 -10.49 1.67
N VAL A 181 9.81 -10.77 2.28
CA VAL A 181 8.58 -11.03 1.50
C VAL A 181 7.92 -9.75 0.99
N SER A 182 8.31 -8.58 1.52
CA SER A 182 7.75 -7.29 1.12
C SER A 182 8.63 -6.12 1.53
N LYS A 183 8.42 -4.96 0.90
CA LYS A 183 9.04 -3.70 1.32
C LYS A 183 8.68 -3.31 2.75
N ASN A 184 7.46 -3.65 3.21
CA ASN A 184 7.04 -3.38 4.58
C ASN A 184 7.88 -4.15 5.60
N GLU A 185 8.07 -5.45 5.39
CA GLU A 185 8.92 -6.30 6.23
C GLU A 185 10.36 -5.79 6.20
N PHE A 186 10.92 -5.58 5.02
CA PHE A 186 12.27 -5.05 4.84
C PHE A 186 12.50 -3.77 5.64
N VAL A 187 11.62 -2.77 5.50
CA VAL A 187 11.75 -1.49 6.20
C VAL A 187 11.55 -1.64 7.71
N GLN A 188 10.66 -2.53 8.15
CA GLN A 188 10.45 -2.82 9.56
C GLN A 188 11.70 -3.45 10.21
N GLU A 189 12.37 -4.35 9.49
CA GLU A 189 13.57 -5.04 9.96
C GLU A 189 14.79 -4.14 9.96
N ILE A 190 15.04 -3.37 8.89
CA ILE A 190 16.12 -2.38 8.87
C ILE A 190 15.90 -1.25 9.88
N GLY A 191 14.64 -0.98 10.22
CA GLY A 191 14.24 0.00 11.24
C GLY A 191 14.74 -0.32 12.65
N ARG A 192 15.25 -1.53 12.89
CA ARG A 192 15.84 -1.94 14.17
C ARG A 192 17.24 -1.38 14.39
N ALA A 193 17.93 -0.98 13.32
CA ALA A 193 19.24 -0.36 13.38
C ALA A 193 19.16 1.18 13.28
N GLY A 194 20.23 1.87 13.70
CA GLY A 194 20.43 3.31 13.52
C GLY A 194 19.44 4.21 14.27
N ARG A 195 18.94 3.79 15.41
CA ARG A 195 17.94 4.56 16.20
C ARG A 195 18.48 5.86 16.77
N ALA A 196 19.79 5.98 16.93
CA ALA A 196 20.47 7.18 17.40
C ALA A 196 21.13 8.00 16.27
N ASN A 197 20.63 7.91 15.02
CA ASN A 197 21.23 8.51 13.83
C ASN A 197 22.65 8.00 13.48
N GLU A 198 22.98 6.80 13.91
CA GLU A 198 24.22 6.13 13.54
C GLU A 198 24.17 5.69 12.07
N ALA A 199 25.33 5.60 11.42
CA ALA A 199 25.43 5.01 10.08
C ALA A 199 25.06 3.52 10.14
N VAL A 200 24.23 3.07 9.22
CA VAL A 200 23.72 1.70 9.15
C VAL A 200 24.07 1.11 7.79
N ASN A 201 24.48 -0.17 7.77
CA ASN A 201 24.56 -0.95 6.56
C ASN A 201 23.44 -1.99 6.53
N SER A 202 22.73 -2.04 5.42
CA SER A 202 21.69 -3.03 5.15
C SER A 202 22.13 -3.90 3.97
N TYR A 203 22.26 -5.19 4.20
CA TYR A 203 22.63 -6.16 3.18
C TYR A 203 21.46 -7.09 2.91
N VAL A 204 21.21 -7.38 1.63
CA VAL A 204 20.25 -8.39 1.19
C VAL A 204 21.00 -9.37 0.30
N PHE A 205 21.24 -10.58 0.79
CA PHE A 205 21.85 -11.67 0.05
C PHE A 205 20.79 -12.68 -0.33
N TYR A 206 20.63 -12.98 -1.61
CA TYR A 206 19.58 -13.87 -2.07
C TYR A 206 20.05 -14.75 -3.24
N LEU A 207 19.33 -15.85 -3.44
CA LEU A 207 19.68 -16.84 -4.47
C LEU A 207 19.14 -16.44 -5.84
N ASP A 208 20.04 -16.38 -6.83
CA ASP A 208 19.76 -16.28 -8.25
C ASP A 208 20.11 -17.65 -8.91
N PRO A 209 19.44 -18.14 -9.93
CA PRO A 209 18.50 -17.45 -10.82
C PRO A 209 17.05 -17.89 -10.65
N VAL A 210 16.15 -16.99 -10.98
CA VAL A 210 14.76 -17.33 -11.24
C VAL A 210 14.59 -17.54 -12.73
N PRO A 211 13.90 -18.59 -13.18
CA PRO A 211 13.52 -18.68 -14.57
C PRO A 211 12.75 -17.45 -15.03
N ASP A 212 13.12 -16.87 -16.17
CA ASP A 212 12.55 -15.62 -16.71
C ASP A 212 11.02 -15.59 -16.81
N ASN A 213 10.40 -16.78 -16.88
CA ASN A 213 8.94 -16.92 -16.98
C ASN A 213 8.21 -16.94 -15.62
N VAL A 214 8.92 -17.06 -14.50
CA VAL A 214 8.29 -17.14 -13.16
C VAL A 214 7.50 -15.88 -12.82
N PRO A 215 8.01 -14.65 -13.00
CA PRO A 215 7.23 -13.45 -12.76
C PRO A 215 5.92 -13.39 -13.56
N SER A 216 5.96 -13.76 -14.84
CA SER A 216 4.78 -13.75 -15.70
C SER A 216 3.74 -14.81 -15.28
N ILE A 217 4.18 -15.93 -14.72
CA ILE A 217 3.29 -16.97 -14.19
C ILE A 217 2.62 -16.48 -12.91
N LEU A 218 3.36 -15.86 -12.00
CA LEU A 218 2.82 -15.34 -10.73
C LEU A 218 1.73 -14.28 -10.94
N LEU A 219 1.84 -13.48 -11.99
CA LEU A 219 0.85 -12.45 -12.33
C LEU A 219 -0.41 -12.97 -13.01
N LYS A 220 -0.44 -14.23 -13.50
CA LYS A 220 -1.64 -14.79 -14.12
C LYS A 220 -2.76 -14.96 -13.11
N ARG A 221 -3.88 -14.26 -13.34
CA ARG A 221 -5.08 -14.32 -12.47
C ARG A 221 -5.73 -15.70 -12.47
N GLU A 222 -5.64 -16.41 -13.59
CA GLU A 222 -6.24 -17.72 -13.80
C GLU A 222 -5.57 -18.83 -12.99
N LEU A 223 -4.31 -18.62 -12.58
CA LEU A 223 -3.58 -19.61 -11.81
C LEU A 223 -3.89 -19.47 -10.33
N GLU A 224 -4.43 -20.51 -9.76
CA GLU A 224 -4.64 -20.63 -8.32
C GLU A 224 -3.31 -20.78 -7.57
N ILE A 225 -3.29 -20.33 -6.32
CA ILE A 225 -2.10 -20.37 -5.45
C ILE A 225 -1.48 -21.76 -5.35
N PRO A 226 -2.23 -22.88 -5.16
CA PRO A 226 -1.65 -24.21 -5.11
C PRO A 226 -0.92 -24.60 -6.39
N ASN A 227 -1.43 -24.19 -7.56
CA ASN A 227 -0.79 -24.47 -8.84
C ASN A 227 0.52 -23.68 -8.99
N ILE A 228 0.54 -22.43 -8.53
CA ILE A 228 1.77 -21.63 -8.50
C ILE A 228 2.77 -22.24 -7.53
N ALA A 229 2.33 -22.63 -6.33
CA ALA A 229 3.18 -23.31 -5.34
C ALA A 229 3.79 -24.59 -5.90
N GLN A 230 3.04 -25.38 -6.66
CA GLN A 230 3.54 -26.60 -7.32
C GLN A 230 4.63 -26.29 -8.35
N ILE A 231 4.46 -25.22 -9.12
CA ILE A 231 5.49 -24.76 -10.08
C ILE A 231 6.74 -24.32 -9.33
N LEU A 232 6.59 -23.51 -8.28
CA LEU A 232 7.70 -23.01 -7.48
C LEU A 232 8.37 -24.08 -6.61
N ASN A 233 7.67 -25.17 -6.23
CA ASN A 233 8.26 -26.28 -5.49
C ASN A 233 9.36 -27.02 -6.27
N ASN A 234 9.38 -26.90 -7.58
CA ASN A 234 10.46 -27.43 -8.42
C ASN A 234 11.65 -26.47 -8.54
N ILE A 235 11.57 -25.29 -7.91
CA ILE A 235 12.58 -24.25 -7.94
C ILE A 235 13.08 -24.06 -6.51
N SER A 236 14.35 -24.37 -6.24
CA SER A 236 14.97 -24.17 -4.93
C SER A 236 15.67 -22.81 -4.91
N ASN A 237 14.94 -21.76 -4.56
CA ASN A 237 15.46 -20.42 -4.39
C ASN A 237 14.59 -19.64 -3.38
N ASP A 238 15.01 -18.43 -3.07
CA ASP A 238 14.33 -17.54 -2.12
C ASP A 238 12.90 -17.19 -2.54
N TYR A 239 12.59 -17.27 -3.83
CA TYR A 239 11.25 -17.04 -4.37
C TYR A 239 10.24 -18.05 -3.90
N SER A 240 10.60 -19.32 -4.00
CA SER A 240 9.71 -20.39 -3.55
C SER A 240 9.48 -20.30 -2.05
N ASP A 241 10.50 -19.87 -1.30
CA ASP A 241 10.40 -19.71 0.15
C ASP A 241 9.52 -18.51 0.53
N CYS A 242 9.75 -17.34 -0.06
CA CYS A 242 8.89 -16.16 0.13
C CYS A 242 7.43 -16.44 -0.25
N TYR A 243 7.22 -17.09 -1.40
CA TYR A 243 5.88 -17.42 -1.84
C TYR A 243 5.18 -18.39 -0.89
N ARG A 244 5.89 -19.41 -0.38
CA ARG A 244 5.35 -20.31 0.64
C ARG A 244 5.01 -19.57 1.92
N LYS A 245 5.86 -18.65 2.37
CA LYS A 245 5.64 -17.85 3.56
C LYS A 245 4.38 -16.99 3.44
N LEU A 246 4.22 -16.25 2.35
CA LEU A 246 3.04 -15.42 2.09
C LEU A 246 1.74 -16.22 1.99
N ASN A 247 1.82 -17.46 1.53
CA ASN A 247 0.65 -18.29 1.26
C ASN A 247 0.53 -19.49 2.22
N ASN A 248 1.29 -19.48 3.30
CA ASN A 248 1.33 -20.55 4.29
C ASN A 248 -0.02 -20.69 4.93
N ASN A 249 -0.98 -21.03 4.99
CA ASN A 249 -2.34 -21.06 5.55
C ASN A 249 -3.43 -20.65 4.55
N ILE A 250 -3.15 -20.81 3.24
CA ILE A 250 -4.16 -20.59 2.22
C ILE A 250 -4.52 -21.94 1.60
N ASP A 251 -5.77 -22.35 1.81
CA ASP A 251 -6.34 -23.52 1.15
C ASP A 251 -6.49 -23.29 -0.37
N SER A 252 -6.65 -24.35 -1.15
CA SER A 252 -7.15 -24.23 -2.52
C SER A 252 -8.55 -23.63 -2.50
N LYS A 253 -8.97 -23.04 -3.61
CA LYS A 253 -10.31 -22.43 -3.70
C LYS A 253 -11.42 -23.46 -3.47
N GLU A 254 -11.24 -24.67 -4.01
CA GLU A 254 -12.17 -25.77 -3.80
C GLU A 254 -12.19 -26.23 -2.34
N ASP A 255 -11.02 -26.39 -1.70
CA ASP A 255 -10.93 -26.79 -0.29
C ASP A 255 -11.52 -25.72 0.63
N LEU A 256 -11.20 -24.44 0.39
CA LEU A 256 -11.78 -23.32 1.15
C LEU A 256 -13.30 -23.32 1.05
N LEU A 257 -13.83 -23.41 -0.16
CA LEU A 257 -15.27 -23.46 -0.39
C LEU A 257 -15.88 -24.70 0.29
N GLY A 258 -15.26 -25.87 0.15
CA GLY A 258 -15.71 -27.11 0.80
C GLY A 258 -15.80 -27.00 2.30
N LYS A 259 -14.77 -26.47 2.98
CA LYS A 259 -14.73 -26.28 4.43
C LYS A 259 -15.75 -25.25 4.92
N ILE A 260 -15.93 -24.15 4.20
CA ILE A 260 -16.98 -23.16 4.53
C ILE A 260 -18.38 -23.79 4.38
N MET A 261 -18.59 -24.56 3.31
CA MET A 261 -19.86 -25.23 3.08
C MET A 261 -20.15 -26.30 4.13
N GLU A 262 -19.15 -27.04 4.59
CA GLU A 262 -19.29 -28.02 5.67
C GLU A 262 -19.81 -27.36 6.96
N ILE A 263 -19.21 -26.22 7.36
CA ILE A 263 -19.66 -25.46 8.53
C ILE A 263 -21.09 -24.92 8.30
N TYR A 264 -21.36 -24.35 7.11
CA TYR A 264 -22.68 -23.85 6.75
C TYR A 264 -23.74 -24.94 6.84
N ASP A 265 -23.51 -26.13 6.23
CA ASP A 265 -24.47 -27.23 6.21
C ASP A 265 -24.72 -27.79 7.60
N ASP A 266 -23.69 -27.89 8.44
CA ASP A 266 -23.84 -28.33 9.82
C ASP A 266 -24.70 -27.36 10.65
N LEU A 267 -24.42 -26.06 10.57
CA LEU A 267 -25.18 -25.03 11.28
C LEU A 267 -26.64 -24.92 10.74
N ASN A 268 -26.82 -25.00 9.42
CA ASN A 268 -28.14 -24.93 8.79
C ASN A 268 -29.02 -26.13 9.16
N ARG A 269 -28.45 -27.34 9.27
CA ARG A 269 -29.16 -28.54 9.72
C ARG A 269 -29.57 -28.47 11.18
N THR A 270 -28.73 -27.86 12.01
CA THR A 270 -29.01 -27.77 13.45
C THR A 270 -30.19 -26.84 13.73
N GLY A 271 -30.34 -25.75 12.97
CA GLY A 271 -31.44 -24.80 13.08
C GLY A 271 -31.53 -24.08 14.43
N ARG A 272 -30.52 -24.16 15.28
CA ARG A 272 -30.46 -23.53 16.60
C ARG A 272 -29.87 -22.14 16.48
N ASP A 273 -30.41 -21.21 17.24
CA ASP A 273 -29.86 -19.84 17.30
C ASP A 273 -28.43 -19.82 17.85
N ILE A 274 -28.14 -20.63 18.88
CA ILE A 274 -26.82 -20.73 19.49
C ILE A 274 -26.24 -22.13 19.27
N ASN A 275 -25.07 -22.19 18.71
CA ASN A 275 -24.33 -23.42 18.40
C ASN A 275 -22.92 -23.36 18.97
N THR A 276 -22.54 -24.36 19.76
CA THR A 276 -21.18 -24.54 20.26
C THR A 276 -20.54 -25.74 19.59
N ARG A 277 -19.31 -25.57 19.11
CA ARG A 277 -18.50 -26.62 18.45
C ARG A 277 -17.10 -26.64 18.99
N LYS A 278 -16.51 -27.83 19.01
CA LYS A 278 -15.11 -28.08 19.39
C LYS A 278 -14.27 -28.29 18.14
N TYR A 279 -13.14 -27.62 18.09
CA TYR A 279 -12.18 -27.72 17.00
C TYR A 279 -10.76 -27.97 17.53
N PRO A 280 -9.94 -28.78 16.84
CA PRO A 280 -8.55 -29.00 17.23
C PRO A 280 -7.76 -27.68 17.28
N ILE A 281 -6.96 -27.47 18.32
CA ILE A 281 -6.14 -26.27 18.47
C ILE A 281 -5.21 -26.09 17.26
N ALA A 282 -4.65 -27.19 16.73
CA ALA A 282 -3.76 -27.15 15.57
C ALA A 282 -4.40 -26.52 14.30
N THR A 283 -5.72 -26.60 14.14
CA THR A 283 -6.44 -26.08 12.96
C THR A 283 -7.39 -24.94 13.29
N VAL A 284 -7.47 -24.52 14.54
CA VAL A 284 -8.48 -23.57 15.01
C VAL A 284 -8.39 -22.21 14.32
N ASN A 285 -7.20 -21.72 14.02
CA ASN A 285 -7.04 -20.43 13.33
C ASN A 285 -7.63 -20.45 11.93
N MET A 286 -7.43 -21.54 11.19
CA MET A 286 -8.07 -21.73 9.88
C MET A 286 -9.59 -21.83 10.01
N THR A 287 -10.07 -22.59 10.98
CA THR A 287 -11.51 -22.71 11.26
C THR A 287 -12.15 -21.36 11.60
N LYS A 288 -11.49 -20.53 12.42
CA LYS A 288 -11.94 -19.17 12.72
C LYS A 288 -12.05 -18.31 11.46
N LYS A 289 -11.14 -18.47 10.50
CA LYS A 289 -11.18 -17.78 9.20
C LYS A 289 -12.45 -18.18 8.41
N TYR A 290 -12.81 -19.45 8.36
CA TYR A 290 -14.03 -19.91 7.69
C TYR A 290 -15.30 -19.40 8.40
N ILE A 291 -15.32 -19.43 9.72
CA ILE A 291 -16.41 -18.87 10.53
C ILE A 291 -16.53 -17.36 10.30
N TYR A 292 -15.40 -16.65 10.25
CA TYR A 292 -15.38 -15.22 9.96
C TYR A 292 -15.96 -14.91 8.57
N MET A 293 -15.67 -15.71 7.55
CA MET A 293 -16.25 -15.54 6.22
C MET A 293 -17.78 -15.68 6.23
N LEU A 294 -18.32 -16.65 6.95
CA LEU A 294 -19.76 -16.79 7.16
C LEU A 294 -20.36 -15.63 7.98
N TYR A 295 -19.61 -15.07 8.91
CA TYR A 295 -20.00 -13.89 9.66
C TYR A 295 -20.04 -12.63 8.80
N VAL A 296 -19.06 -12.42 7.92
CA VAL A 296 -18.99 -11.25 7.03
C VAL A 296 -20.18 -11.18 6.10
N ILE A 297 -20.58 -12.31 5.51
CA ILE A 297 -21.75 -12.39 4.65
C ILE A 297 -23.08 -12.41 5.44
N GLY A 298 -23.03 -12.38 6.77
CA GLY A 298 -24.21 -12.27 7.64
C GLY A 298 -24.95 -13.58 7.93
N PHE A 299 -24.42 -14.74 7.53
CA PHE A 299 -25.00 -16.03 7.91
C PHE A 299 -24.81 -16.29 9.41
N ILE A 300 -23.62 -16.06 9.94
CA ILE A 300 -23.34 -16.03 11.39
C ILE A 300 -23.54 -14.59 11.87
N LYS A 301 -24.29 -14.38 12.93
CA LYS A 301 -24.55 -13.06 13.53
C LYS A 301 -23.46 -12.61 14.47
N ASP A 302 -22.93 -13.55 15.26
CA ASP A 302 -21.83 -13.31 16.20
C ASP A 302 -21.14 -14.62 16.52
N TRP A 303 -19.86 -14.54 16.89
CA TRP A 303 -19.10 -15.71 17.32
C TRP A 303 -17.97 -15.29 18.27
N TYR A 304 -17.58 -16.19 19.16
CA TYR A 304 -16.39 -16.05 19.99
C TYR A 304 -15.80 -17.42 20.36
N SER A 305 -14.48 -17.44 20.55
CA SER A 305 -13.76 -18.63 20.99
C SER A 305 -13.37 -18.50 22.46
N TYR A 306 -13.46 -19.59 23.20
CA TYR A 306 -12.95 -19.68 24.55
C TYR A 306 -12.20 -21.01 24.74
N SER A 307 -11.09 -20.94 25.46
CA SER A 307 -10.35 -22.15 25.79
C SER A 307 -11.06 -22.84 26.93
N THR A 308 -11.33 -24.12 26.77
CA THR A 308 -12.00 -24.90 27.80
C THR A 308 -11.10 -25.86 28.51
N ASP A 309 -10.06 -26.34 27.86
CA ASP A 309 -9.21 -27.37 28.45
C ASP A 309 -7.92 -27.54 27.65
N GLU A 310 -6.82 -27.05 28.17
CA GLU A 310 -5.49 -27.23 27.57
C GLU A 310 -5.11 -28.70 27.41
N THR A 311 -5.70 -29.59 28.27
CA THR A 311 -5.42 -31.03 28.25
C THR A 311 -6.13 -31.76 27.13
N SER A 312 -7.25 -31.22 26.60
CA SER A 312 -8.02 -31.83 25.49
C SER A 312 -7.49 -31.56 24.10
N GLY A 313 -6.59 -30.57 23.97
CA GLY A 313 -6.09 -30.14 22.65
C GLY A 313 -7.19 -29.56 21.75
N GLN A 314 -8.33 -29.13 22.31
CA GLN A 314 -9.49 -28.60 21.60
C GLN A 314 -9.88 -27.22 22.11
N MET A 315 -10.39 -26.38 21.19
CA MET A 315 -10.97 -25.07 21.48
C MET A 315 -12.45 -25.07 21.15
N GLU A 316 -13.26 -24.52 22.03
CA GLU A 316 -14.68 -24.31 21.78
C GLU A 316 -14.94 -22.97 21.10
N ILE A 317 -15.78 -22.99 20.08
CA ILE A 317 -16.28 -21.79 19.41
C ILE A 317 -17.79 -21.77 19.50
N MET A 318 -18.33 -20.69 20.06
CA MET A 318 -19.75 -20.42 20.07
C MET A 318 -20.14 -19.51 18.90
N MET A 319 -21.16 -19.91 18.17
CA MET A 319 -21.67 -19.20 16.99
C MET A 319 -23.17 -18.92 17.16
N THR A 320 -23.59 -17.69 16.89
CA THR A 320 -24.98 -17.27 16.93
C THR A 320 -25.48 -16.99 15.50
N LEU A 321 -26.56 -17.63 15.09
CA LEU A 321 -27.13 -17.45 13.77
C LEU A 321 -28.13 -16.28 13.70
N GLY A 322 -28.99 -16.12 14.67
CA GLY A 322 -30.11 -15.18 14.68
C GLY A 322 -31.35 -15.74 14.00
N ASN A 323 -32.50 -15.34 14.52
CA ASN A 323 -33.81 -15.84 14.07
C ASN A 323 -34.19 -15.42 12.63
N ASP A 324 -33.46 -14.46 12.06
CA ASP A 324 -33.65 -13.88 10.73
C ASP A 324 -32.52 -14.25 9.76
N CYS A 325 -31.86 -15.40 10.00
CA CYS A 325 -30.76 -15.86 9.15
C CYS A 325 -31.29 -16.48 7.84
N ASP A 326 -31.82 -15.62 6.98
CA ASP A 326 -32.34 -15.97 5.66
C ASP A 326 -31.46 -15.44 4.51
N LEU A 327 -31.81 -15.82 3.29
CA LEU A 327 -31.13 -15.37 2.09
C LEU A 327 -31.11 -13.84 1.94
N ASN A 328 -32.17 -13.15 2.37
CA ASN A 328 -32.28 -11.70 2.21
C ASN A 328 -31.28 -10.98 3.11
N ARG A 329 -31.14 -11.44 4.35
CA ARG A 329 -30.13 -10.93 5.28
C ARG A 329 -28.73 -11.18 4.76
N VAL A 330 -28.43 -12.40 4.30
CA VAL A 330 -27.12 -12.77 3.77
C VAL A 330 -26.77 -11.90 2.55
N LYS A 331 -27.70 -11.70 1.63
CA LYS A 331 -27.51 -10.78 0.49
C LYS A 331 -27.25 -9.35 0.94
N LYS A 332 -28.01 -8.86 1.91
CA LYS A 332 -27.86 -7.50 2.44
C LYS A 332 -26.48 -7.31 3.06
N CYS A 333 -26.07 -8.18 3.99
CA CYS A 333 -24.80 -8.08 4.68
C CYS A 333 -23.60 -8.21 3.71
N ALA A 334 -23.64 -9.17 2.78
CA ALA A 334 -22.59 -9.33 1.77
C ALA A 334 -22.49 -8.10 0.86
N THR A 335 -23.64 -7.52 0.45
CA THR A 335 -23.67 -6.30 -0.38
C THR A 335 -23.09 -5.10 0.38
N GLU A 336 -23.49 -4.90 1.63
CA GLU A 336 -22.96 -3.84 2.50
C GLU A 336 -21.44 -3.99 2.73
N TYR A 337 -20.96 -5.23 2.84
CA TYR A 337 -19.53 -5.51 2.97
C TYR A 337 -18.75 -5.15 1.70
N TYR A 338 -19.24 -5.55 0.51
CA TYR A 338 -18.59 -5.17 -0.75
C TYR A 338 -18.60 -3.66 -0.98
N ASP A 339 -19.70 -2.98 -0.63
CA ASP A 339 -19.83 -1.53 -0.76
C ASP A 339 -18.84 -0.80 0.18
N SER A 340 -18.65 -1.31 1.40
CA SER A 340 -17.69 -0.77 2.37
C SER A 340 -16.24 -0.87 1.92
N LEU A 341 -15.91 -1.78 1.00
CA LEU A 341 -14.56 -2.00 0.47
C LEU A 341 -14.34 -1.35 -0.91
N GLY A 342 -15.20 -0.42 -1.32
CA GLY A 342 -15.08 0.32 -2.57
C GLY A 342 -15.68 -0.43 -3.78
N SER A 343 -15.32 -0.04 -4.99
CA SER A 343 -15.97 -0.42 -6.26
C SER A 343 -16.04 -1.94 -6.54
N ASN A 344 -16.95 -2.64 -5.88
CA ASN A 344 -17.23 -4.07 -6.10
C ASN A 344 -18.61 -4.29 -6.77
N ARG A 345 -18.98 -3.41 -7.71
CA ARG A 345 -20.33 -3.37 -8.32
C ARG A 345 -20.76 -4.69 -8.95
N GLU A 346 -19.82 -5.39 -9.56
CA GLU A 346 -20.09 -6.70 -10.18
C GLU A 346 -20.51 -7.74 -9.14
N GLN A 347 -19.80 -7.83 -8.02
CA GLN A 347 -20.08 -8.74 -6.91
C GLN A 347 -21.41 -8.42 -6.24
N ILE A 348 -21.71 -7.14 -6.07
CA ILE A 348 -23.01 -6.67 -5.55
C ILE A 348 -24.14 -7.18 -6.43
N VAL A 349 -24.05 -6.99 -7.76
CA VAL A 349 -25.08 -7.43 -8.70
C VAL A 349 -25.21 -8.96 -8.71
N LYS A 350 -24.10 -9.71 -8.71
CA LYS A 350 -24.12 -11.18 -8.64
C LYS A 350 -24.79 -11.65 -7.36
N THR A 351 -24.44 -11.06 -6.20
CA THR A 351 -25.02 -11.40 -4.89
C THR A 351 -26.52 -11.12 -4.84
N GLN A 352 -26.98 -10.00 -5.36
CA GLN A 352 -28.40 -9.68 -5.42
C GLN A 352 -29.21 -10.69 -6.23
N ARG A 353 -28.62 -11.29 -7.27
CA ARG A 353 -29.24 -12.29 -8.15
C ARG A 353 -29.10 -13.73 -7.64
N ALA A 354 -28.33 -13.98 -6.60
CA ALA A 354 -28.12 -15.32 -6.06
C ALA A 354 -29.45 -15.97 -5.65
N ALA A 355 -29.62 -17.26 -5.95
CA ALA A 355 -30.85 -18.01 -5.65
C ALA A 355 -30.91 -18.52 -4.21
N ASP A 356 -29.74 -18.77 -3.60
CA ASP A 356 -29.58 -19.38 -2.28
C ASP A 356 -28.31 -18.90 -1.58
N VAL A 357 -28.16 -19.25 -0.31
CA VAL A 357 -26.98 -18.89 0.51
C VAL A 357 -25.70 -19.53 -0.01
N PRO A 358 -25.67 -20.82 -0.42
CA PRO A 358 -24.49 -21.43 -1.04
C PRO A 358 -23.94 -20.63 -2.24
N THR A 359 -24.83 -20.10 -3.07
CA THR A 359 -24.43 -19.25 -4.21
C THR A 359 -23.75 -17.95 -3.72
N VAL A 360 -24.25 -17.33 -2.65
CA VAL A 360 -23.60 -16.14 -2.07
C VAL A 360 -22.22 -16.49 -1.50
N ILE A 361 -22.09 -17.61 -0.79
CA ILE A 361 -20.80 -18.12 -0.29
C ILE A 361 -19.81 -18.28 -1.44
N LYS A 362 -20.22 -18.90 -2.52
CA LYS A 362 -19.36 -19.09 -3.70
C LYS A 362 -18.90 -17.76 -4.32
N ILE A 363 -19.82 -16.80 -4.50
CA ILE A 363 -19.49 -15.46 -5.00
C ILE A 363 -18.48 -14.77 -4.08
N TYR A 364 -18.65 -14.91 -2.77
CA TYR A 364 -17.72 -14.34 -1.80
C TYR A 364 -16.33 -14.98 -1.87
N VAL A 365 -16.24 -16.30 -1.96
CA VAL A 365 -14.97 -17.02 -2.09
C VAL A 365 -14.26 -16.65 -3.40
N ASP A 366 -14.98 -16.61 -4.53
CA ASP A 366 -14.43 -16.18 -5.83
C ASP A 366 -13.84 -14.77 -5.77
N TRP A 367 -14.56 -13.84 -5.12
CA TRP A 367 -14.11 -12.47 -4.92
C TRP A 367 -12.90 -12.38 -3.97
N TYR A 368 -12.92 -13.14 -2.86
CA TYR A 368 -11.83 -13.18 -1.89
C TYR A 368 -10.52 -13.63 -2.57
N TYR A 369 -10.57 -14.69 -3.35
CA TYR A 369 -9.42 -15.16 -4.12
C TYR A 369 -8.93 -14.11 -5.13
N ALA A 370 -9.82 -13.48 -5.85
CA ALA A 370 -9.45 -12.50 -6.86
C ALA A 370 -8.85 -11.22 -6.26
N LYS A 371 -9.30 -10.80 -5.07
CA LYS A 371 -8.88 -9.53 -4.46
C LYS A 371 -7.72 -9.69 -3.47
N PHE A 372 -7.85 -10.56 -2.49
CA PHE A 372 -6.86 -10.65 -1.40
C PHE A 372 -5.66 -11.51 -1.76
N LEU A 373 -5.87 -12.64 -2.39
CA LEU A 373 -4.75 -13.53 -2.69
C LEU A 373 -3.90 -13.04 -3.87
N TYR A 374 -4.50 -12.28 -4.79
CA TYR A 374 -3.74 -11.61 -5.83
C TYR A 374 -2.77 -10.56 -5.25
N HIS A 375 -3.18 -9.89 -4.19
CA HIS A 375 -2.31 -8.92 -3.51
C HIS A 375 -1.02 -9.55 -2.97
N HIS A 376 -1.07 -10.77 -2.44
CA HIS A 376 0.14 -11.49 -2.01
C HIS A 376 1.12 -11.74 -3.14
N LYS A 377 0.62 -12.04 -4.33
CA LYS A 377 1.46 -12.20 -5.53
C LYS A 377 2.14 -10.89 -5.91
N GLU A 378 1.40 -9.79 -5.85
CA GLU A 378 1.93 -8.46 -6.17
C GLU A 378 2.99 -8.00 -5.15
N MET A 379 2.76 -8.21 -3.85
CA MET A 379 3.72 -7.85 -2.81
C MET A 379 5.07 -8.55 -3.01
N PHE A 380 5.02 -9.83 -3.35
CA PHE A 380 6.20 -10.63 -3.61
C PHE A 380 6.99 -10.13 -4.82
N LEU A 381 6.30 -9.89 -5.94
CA LEU A 381 6.92 -9.37 -7.16
C LEU A 381 7.48 -7.97 -6.97
N ASP A 382 6.77 -7.12 -6.26
CA ASP A 382 7.19 -5.74 -6.00
C ASP A 382 8.50 -5.67 -5.22
N PHE A 383 8.71 -6.54 -4.22
CA PHE A 383 9.99 -6.58 -3.52
C PHE A 383 11.11 -7.16 -4.39
N LEU A 384 10.80 -8.16 -5.19
CA LEU A 384 11.77 -8.73 -6.11
C LEU A 384 12.25 -7.71 -7.13
N GLU A 385 11.32 -7.06 -7.83
CA GLU A 385 11.64 -6.03 -8.81
C GLU A 385 12.48 -4.91 -8.17
N PHE A 386 12.15 -4.56 -6.93
CA PHE A 386 12.92 -3.61 -6.13
C PHE A 386 14.35 -4.10 -5.87
N ALA A 387 14.55 -5.35 -5.42
CA ALA A 387 15.87 -5.90 -5.16
C ALA A 387 16.72 -6.00 -6.43
N GLU A 388 16.12 -6.50 -7.54
CA GLU A 388 16.78 -6.62 -8.84
C GLU A 388 17.19 -5.26 -9.43
N ALA A 389 16.31 -4.26 -9.34
CA ALA A 389 16.58 -2.91 -9.86
C ALA A 389 17.67 -2.17 -9.07
N ASN A 390 17.95 -2.61 -7.85
CA ASN A 390 18.85 -1.92 -6.94
C ASN A 390 20.19 -2.65 -6.67
N LYS A 391 20.51 -3.70 -7.42
CA LYS A 391 21.81 -4.42 -7.32
C LYS A 391 23.03 -3.51 -7.46
N GLU A 392 22.95 -2.51 -8.34
CA GLU A 392 24.04 -1.58 -8.64
C GLU A 392 23.67 -0.11 -8.32
N SER A 393 22.56 0.10 -7.61
CA SER A 393 22.08 1.45 -7.29
C SER A 393 22.83 2.03 -6.09
N ASP A 394 22.98 3.35 -6.09
CA ASP A 394 23.42 4.05 -4.89
C ASP A 394 22.32 4.05 -3.81
N SER A 395 22.73 4.26 -2.56
CA SER A 395 21.81 4.22 -1.42
C SER A 395 20.81 5.39 -1.41
N GLU A 396 21.10 6.49 -2.09
CA GLU A 396 20.20 7.63 -2.20
C GLU A 396 19.00 7.26 -3.06
N LYS A 397 19.20 6.59 -4.20
CA LYS A 397 18.14 6.08 -5.06
C LYS A 397 17.23 5.07 -4.32
N VAL A 398 17.84 4.14 -3.59
CA VAL A 398 17.09 3.15 -2.80
C VAL A 398 16.23 3.83 -1.73
N THR A 399 16.80 4.82 -1.03
CA THR A 399 16.07 5.62 -0.03
C THR A 399 14.88 6.34 -0.66
N GLU A 400 15.05 6.91 -1.87
CA GLU A 400 13.97 7.59 -2.59
C GLU A 400 12.84 6.63 -2.98
N GLU A 401 13.15 5.44 -3.52
CA GLU A 401 12.16 4.44 -3.86
C GLU A 401 11.38 3.93 -2.63
N ILE A 402 12.05 3.75 -1.47
CA ILE A 402 11.39 3.42 -0.21
C ILE A 402 10.50 4.57 0.24
N ARG A 403 10.97 5.79 0.15
CA ARG A 403 10.21 6.99 0.47
C ARG A 403 8.93 7.07 -0.36
N GLU A 404 9.03 6.90 -1.67
CA GLU A 404 7.89 6.91 -2.58
C GLU A 404 6.85 5.83 -2.22
N TYR A 405 7.32 4.64 -1.86
CA TYR A 405 6.44 3.53 -1.48
C TYR A 405 5.61 3.81 -0.21
N PHE A 406 6.20 4.50 0.77
CA PHE A 406 5.52 4.83 2.04
C PHE A 406 4.85 6.21 2.04
N THR A 407 5.11 7.05 1.05
CA THR A 407 4.45 8.34 0.94
C THR A 407 2.99 8.16 0.55
N LEU A 408 2.09 8.69 1.37
CA LEU A 408 0.67 8.57 1.13
C LEU A 408 0.24 9.57 0.03
N PRO A 409 -0.36 9.12 -1.08
CA PRO A 409 -0.71 9.98 -2.22
C PRO A 409 -1.57 11.19 -1.83
N PHE A 410 -2.44 11.05 -0.83
CA PHE A 410 -3.29 12.14 -0.38
C PHE A 410 -2.56 13.19 0.47
N ILE A 411 -1.36 12.90 0.99
CA ILE A 411 -0.50 13.86 1.68
C ILE A 411 0.25 14.72 0.65
N GLU A 412 0.78 14.11 -0.40
CA GLU A 412 1.28 14.82 -1.56
C GLU A 412 0.18 15.67 -2.19
N ILE A 413 -1.01 15.08 -2.42
CA ILE A 413 -2.19 15.78 -2.90
C ILE A 413 -2.49 17.00 -2.03
N LYS A 414 -2.47 16.86 -0.70
CA LYS A 414 -2.77 17.96 0.22
C LYS A 414 -1.67 19.02 0.23
N SER A 415 -0.42 18.64 0.10
CA SER A 415 0.71 19.57 -0.04
C SER A 415 0.68 20.30 -1.37
N ASP A 416 0.40 19.62 -2.47
CA ASP A 416 0.20 20.19 -3.80
C ASP A 416 -1.02 21.13 -3.81
N GLU A 417 -2.15 20.74 -3.21
CA GLU A 417 -3.33 21.58 -3.07
C GLU A 417 -2.99 22.89 -2.37
N ILE A 418 -2.37 22.82 -1.18
CA ILE A 418 -2.00 24.00 -0.40
C ILE A 418 -0.98 24.85 -1.16
N TYR A 419 -0.05 24.21 -1.84
CA TYR A 419 1.00 24.90 -2.56
C TYR A 419 0.44 25.61 -3.80
N TYR A 420 -0.15 24.88 -4.75
CA TYR A 420 -0.63 25.45 -6.01
C TYR A 420 -1.85 26.35 -5.85
N SER A 421 -2.69 26.14 -4.85
CA SER A 421 -3.84 27.03 -4.58
C SER A 421 -3.46 28.43 -4.11
N LYS A 422 -2.27 28.57 -3.53
CA LYS A 422 -1.75 29.86 -3.03
C LYS A 422 -0.91 30.64 -4.04
N LEU A 423 -0.49 29.98 -5.13
CA LEU A 423 0.33 30.61 -6.15
C LEU A 423 -0.48 31.57 -6.99
N SER A 424 0.13 32.69 -7.39
CA SER A 424 -0.39 33.57 -8.43
C SER A 424 -0.34 32.87 -9.80
N LEU A 425 -1.13 33.33 -10.76
CA LEU A 425 -1.11 32.79 -12.12
C LEU A 425 0.29 32.85 -12.74
N LYS A 426 1.04 33.90 -12.45
CA LYS A 426 2.43 34.05 -12.90
C LYS A 426 3.34 32.96 -12.36
N GLU A 427 3.28 32.70 -11.05
CA GLU A 427 4.07 31.65 -10.40
C GLU A 427 3.70 30.26 -10.89
N ILE A 428 2.40 30.00 -11.11
CA ILE A 428 1.91 28.75 -11.73
C ILE A 428 2.52 28.59 -13.12
N ALA A 429 2.45 29.61 -13.95
CA ALA A 429 2.98 29.56 -15.31
C ALA A 429 4.49 29.38 -15.34
N ASP A 430 5.23 30.06 -14.47
CA ASP A 430 6.69 29.93 -14.39
C ASP A 430 7.11 28.49 -13.97
N LYS A 431 6.41 27.88 -13.01
CA LYS A 431 6.66 26.49 -12.60
C LYS A 431 6.34 25.49 -13.70
N VAL A 432 5.19 25.63 -14.33
CA VAL A 432 4.78 24.76 -15.45
C VAL A 432 5.78 24.90 -16.62
N ALA A 433 6.24 26.11 -16.91
CA ALA A 433 7.23 26.37 -17.96
C ALA A 433 8.60 25.75 -17.66
N GLN A 434 9.02 25.71 -16.40
CA GLN A 434 10.25 25.06 -15.94
C GLN A 434 10.17 23.53 -16.04
N GLY A 435 9.02 22.96 -15.77
CA GLY A 435 8.70 21.54 -15.84
C GLY A 435 7.92 21.07 -14.62
N ILE A 436 6.95 20.20 -14.83
CA ILE A 436 6.15 19.55 -13.80
C ILE A 436 6.10 18.05 -14.06
N GLY A 437 6.01 17.26 -13.00
CA GLY A 437 5.85 15.81 -13.08
C GLY A 437 4.41 15.40 -13.49
N ARG A 438 4.28 14.25 -14.15
CA ARG A 438 2.95 13.69 -14.49
C ARG A 438 2.14 13.38 -13.24
N ASN A 439 2.78 12.86 -12.19
CA ASN A 439 2.14 12.52 -10.93
C ASN A 439 1.53 13.76 -10.25
N THR A 440 2.28 14.86 -10.19
CA THR A 440 1.78 16.14 -9.66
C THR A 440 0.52 16.60 -10.39
N LEU A 441 0.52 16.51 -11.73
CA LEU A 441 -0.66 16.88 -12.52
C LEU A 441 -1.87 16.00 -12.20
N THR A 442 -1.68 14.68 -12.15
CA THR A 442 -2.74 13.71 -11.82
C THR A 442 -3.28 13.91 -10.41
N ASN A 443 -2.41 14.19 -9.43
CA ASN A 443 -2.81 14.46 -8.06
C ASN A 443 -3.69 15.70 -7.95
N VAL A 444 -3.26 16.81 -8.56
CA VAL A 444 -4.04 18.05 -8.58
C VAL A 444 -5.37 17.88 -9.33
N GLU A 445 -5.42 17.05 -10.37
CA GLU A 445 -6.65 16.75 -11.11
C GLU A 445 -7.69 16.02 -10.23
N ARG A 446 -7.27 15.05 -9.42
CA ARG A 446 -8.14 14.37 -8.45
C ARG A 446 -8.75 15.34 -7.44
N ILE A 447 -7.95 16.26 -6.91
CA ILE A 447 -8.41 17.28 -5.95
C ILE A 447 -9.46 18.19 -6.59
N ASN A 448 -9.13 18.73 -7.77
CA ASN A 448 -9.99 19.69 -8.46
C ASN A 448 -11.29 19.06 -8.99
N SER A 449 -11.33 17.74 -9.19
CA SER A 449 -12.54 16.99 -9.53
C SER A 449 -13.56 16.95 -8.38
N ASN A 450 -13.07 16.92 -7.14
CA ASN A 450 -13.91 16.87 -5.95
C ASN A 450 -14.32 18.28 -5.44
N ARG A 451 -13.47 19.28 -5.68
CA ARG A 451 -13.69 20.66 -5.23
C ARG A 451 -13.04 21.62 -6.21
N TYR A 452 -13.86 22.31 -7.01
CA TYR A 452 -13.36 23.32 -7.95
C TYR A 452 -12.58 24.43 -7.23
N MET A 453 -11.33 24.65 -7.68
CA MET A 453 -10.48 25.75 -7.26
C MET A 453 -9.84 26.40 -8.49
N TYR A 454 -10.03 27.71 -8.64
CA TYR A 454 -9.58 28.45 -9.82
C TYR A 454 -8.09 28.28 -10.13
N ASN A 455 -7.22 28.45 -9.14
CA ASN A 455 -5.77 28.32 -9.33
C ASN A 455 -5.35 26.90 -9.72
N LEU A 456 -5.98 25.88 -9.13
CA LEU A 456 -5.72 24.49 -9.50
C LEU A 456 -6.20 24.19 -10.91
N ASP A 457 -7.33 24.74 -11.34
CA ASP A 457 -7.84 24.57 -12.69
C ASP A 457 -6.92 25.24 -13.73
N CYS A 458 -6.37 26.42 -13.42
CA CYS A 458 -5.34 27.07 -14.23
C CYS A 458 -4.06 26.24 -14.30
N PHE A 459 -3.59 25.69 -13.17
CA PHE A 459 -2.43 24.81 -13.12
C PHE A 459 -2.63 23.57 -14.02
N LEU A 460 -3.77 22.91 -13.91
CA LEU A 460 -4.12 21.73 -14.71
C LEU A 460 -4.21 22.05 -16.20
N PHE A 461 -4.82 23.18 -16.55
CA PHE A 461 -4.89 23.62 -17.93
C PHE A 461 -3.50 23.85 -18.55
N LEU A 462 -2.66 24.64 -17.87
CA LEU A 462 -1.31 24.93 -18.32
C LEU A 462 -0.42 23.70 -18.33
N GLY A 463 -0.57 22.82 -17.33
CA GLY A 463 0.16 21.56 -17.22
C GLY A 463 -0.18 20.58 -18.35
N ASN A 464 -1.45 20.39 -18.67
CA ASN A 464 -1.89 19.57 -19.80
C ASN A 464 -1.37 20.12 -21.13
N LEU A 465 -1.40 21.44 -21.30
CA LEU A 465 -0.85 22.10 -22.48
C LEU A 465 0.65 21.83 -22.61
N LYS A 466 1.42 21.91 -21.50
CA LYS A 466 2.88 21.70 -21.49
C LYS A 466 3.28 20.25 -21.68
N LEU A 467 2.64 19.31 -20.99
CA LEU A 467 3.04 17.89 -21.00
C LEU A 467 2.52 17.11 -22.21
N TYR A 468 1.33 17.46 -22.70
CA TYR A 468 0.61 16.67 -23.70
C TYR A 468 0.31 17.44 -25.00
N ALA A 469 0.79 18.69 -25.11
CA ALA A 469 0.46 19.58 -26.22
C ALA A 469 -1.07 19.70 -26.47
N ARG A 470 -1.88 19.52 -25.40
CA ARG A 470 -3.35 19.46 -25.47
C ARG A 470 -3.97 20.71 -24.86
N PHE A 471 -4.72 21.45 -25.69
CA PHE A 471 -5.54 22.56 -25.24
C PHE A 471 -6.92 22.04 -24.78
N ASP A 472 -7.14 22.00 -23.46
CA ASP A 472 -8.42 21.59 -22.88
C ASP A 472 -9.43 22.75 -22.96
N LYS A 473 -10.23 22.76 -24.03
CA LYS A 473 -11.22 23.79 -24.29
C LYS A 473 -12.28 23.89 -23.20
N SER A 474 -12.76 22.75 -22.71
CA SER A 474 -13.78 22.69 -21.65
C SER A 474 -13.29 23.32 -20.34
N ARG A 475 -12.06 23.01 -19.95
CA ARG A 475 -11.42 23.57 -18.76
C ARG A 475 -11.13 25.06 -18.94
N PHE A 476 -10.68 25.45 -20.12
CA PHE A 476 -10.43 26.85 -20.46
C PHE A 476 -11.71 27.70 -20.39
N ASP A 477 -12.82 27.22 -20.94
CA ASP A 477 -14.13 27.88 -20.86
C ASP A 477 -14.58 28.06 -19.40
N ARG A 478 -14.32 27.06 -18.55
CA ARG A 478 -14.62 27.13 -17.11
C ARG A 478 -13.73 28.17 -16.42
N ILE A 479 -12.44 28.22 -16.73
CA ILE A 479 -11.50 29.21 -16.21
C ILE A 479 -11.98 30.62 -16.57
N ILE A 480 -12.29 30.87 -17.85
CA ILE A 480 -12.74 32.19 -18.32
C ILE A 480 -13.99 32.66 -17.58
N ARG A 481 -15.00 31.80 -17.47
CA ARG A 481 -16.25 32.14 -16.76
C ARG A 481 -16.04 32.55 -15.30
N ASN A 482 -14.98 32.06 -14.69
CA ASN A 482 -14.63 32.36 -13.29
C ASN A 482 -13.52 33.40 -13.14
N THR A 483 -12.96 33.90 -14.26
CA THR A 483 -11.92 34.94 -14.25
C THR A 483 -12.57 36.32 -14.24
N PRO A 484 -12.29 37.16 -13.23
CA PRO A 484 -12.69 38.55 -13.26
C PRO A 484 -12.11 39.25 -14.50
N ALA A 485 -12.87 40.10 -15.18
CA ALA A 485 -12.45 40.78 -16.43
C ALA A 485 -11.10 41.51 -16.28
N LYS A 486 -10.77 42.02 -15.07
CA LYS A 486 -9.48 42.65 -14.77
C LYS A 486 -8.29 41.68 -14.79
N GLN A 487 -8.51 40.38 -14.67
CA GLN A 487 -7.47 39.33 -14.62
C GLN A 487 -7.29 38.60 -15.95
N ASN A 488 -8.10 38.91 -16.98
CA ASN A 488 -7.95 38.27 -18.31
C ASN A 488 -6.54 38.46 -18.87
N LYS A 489 -5.93 39.62 -18.65
CA LYS A 489 -4.56 39.89 -19.06
C LYS A 489 -3.55 39.00 -18.38
N GLU A 490 -3.70 38.77 -17.07
CA GLU A 490 -2.80 37.88 -16.29
C GLU A 490 -2.91 36.43 -16.78
N LEU A 491 -4.12 35.97 -17.14
CA LEU A 491 -4.32 34.64 -17.70
C LEU A 491 -3.64 34.50 -19.08
N MET A 492 -3.75 35.50 -19.92
CA MET A 492 -3.08 35.50 -21.23
C MET A 492 -1.57 35.55 -21.09
N ASP A 493 -1.04 36.35 -20.17
CA ASP A 493 0.39 36.39 -19.86
C ASP A 493 0.89 35.02 -19.34
N ALA A 494 0.10 34.30 -18.53
CA ALA A 494 0.41 32.97 -18.05
C ALA A 494 0.46 31.94 -19.19
N ILE A 495 -0.53 31.95 -20.08
CA ILE A 495 -0.55 31.09 -21.26
C ILE A 495 0.66 31.37 -22.16
N SER A 496 1.00 32.62 -22.39
CA SER A 496 2.12 33.03 -23.23
C SER A 496 3.48 32.56 -22.68
N ARG A 497 3.66 32.59 -21.37
CA ARG A 497 4.87 32.06 -20.70
C ARG A 497 5.07 30.57 -20.94
N VAL A 498 3.99 29.79 -20.82
CA VAL A 498 4.03 28.34 -21.11
C VAL A 498 4.21 28.11 -22.61
N PHE A 499 3.51 28.88 -23.47
CA PHE A 499 3.61 28.79 -24.90
C PHE A 499 5.05 28.93 -25.42
N ALA A 500 5.84 29.85 -24.88
CA ALA A 500 7.26 30.03 -25.23
C ALA A 500 8.10 28.76 -25.05
N LYS A 501 7.64 27.85 -24.19
CA LYS A 501 8.32 26.57 -23.85
C LYS A 501 7.64 25.33 -24.48
N LEU A 502 6.64 25.50 -25.34
CA LEU A 502 5.99 24.40 -26.05
C LEU A 502 6.79 23.97 -27.30
N ASN A 503 6.58 22.72 -27.72
CA ASN A 503 6.99 22.25 -29.03
C ASN A 503 6.10 22.84 -30.14
N ALA A 504 6.44 22.59 -31.41
CA ALA A 504 5.70 23.14 -32.55
C ALA A 504 4.21 22.71 -32.56
N GLU A 505 3.91 21.48 -32.18
CA GLU A 505 2.54 20.94 -32.11
C GLU A 505 1.71 21.67 -31.06
N GLY A 506 2.23 21.81 -29.84
CA GLY A 506 1.56 22.51 -28.76
C GLY A 506 1.37 24.00 -29.05
N ARG A 507 2.30 24.64 -29.74
CA ARG A 507 2.15 26.03 -30.20
C ARG A 507 1.04 26.15 -31.25
N PHE A 508 1.02 25.28 -32.24
CA PHE A 508 -0.03 25.27 -33.26
C PHE A 508 -1.41 25.06 -32.64
N GLU A 509 -1.56 24.08 -31.75
CA GLU A 509 -2.83 23.79 -31.08
C GLU A 509 -3.30 24.97 -30.22
N THR A 510 -2.40 25.62 -29.51
CA THR A 510 -2.71 26.81 -28.69
C THR A 510 -3.26 27.94 -29.56
N ILE A 511 -2.60 28.25 -30.71
CA ILE A 511 -3.05 29.29 -31.66
C ILE A 511 -4.41 28.94 -32.24
N ARG A 512 -4.62 27.68 -32.63
CA ARG A 512 -5.89 27.21 -33.21
C ARG A 512 -7.03 27.43 -32.22
N CYS A 513 -6.85 26.97 -30.95
CA CYS A 513 -7.89 27.05 -29.94
C CYS A 513 -8.14 28.49 -29.45
N LEU A 514 -7.11 29.29 -29.23
CA LEU A 514 -7.27 30.72 -28.87
C LEU A 514 -8.00 31.50 -29.93
N SER A 515 -7.74 31.22 -31.24
CA SER A 515 -8.45 31.87 -32.33
C SER A 515 -9.94 31.51 -32.42
N GLU A 516 -10.33 30.31 -31.97
CA GLU A 516 -11.74 29.89 -31.92
C GLU A 516 -12.49 30.50 -30.72
N ILE A 517 -11.80 30.85 -29.66
CA ILE A 517 -12.39 31.29 -28.39
C ILE A 517 -12.29 32.82 -28.23
N GLY A 518 -11.56 33.51 -29.09
CA GLY A 518 -11.32 34.96 -29.02
C GLY A 518 -12.56 35.83 -28.82
N THR A 519 -13.71 35.36 -29.29
CA THR A 519 -15.02 36.04 -29.11
C THR A 519 -15.57 35.92 -27.67
N LEU A 520 -15.14 34.91 -26.90
CA LEU A 520 -15.62 34.69 -25.52
C LEU A 520 -14.95 35.61 -24.51
N PHE A 521 -13.80 36.20 -24.86
CA PHE A 521 -13.09 37.11 -23.96
C PHE A 521 -13.74 38.49 -23.80
N GLY A 522 -14.74 38.81 -24.62
CA GLY A 522 -15.38 40.14 -24.58
C GLY A 522 -14.39 41.28 -24.78
N GLY A 523 -13.17 40.98 -25.22
CA GLY A 523 -12.05 41.89 -25.37
C GLY A 523 -11.69 42.13 -26.80
N ASP A 524 -11.09 43.29 -27.04
CA ASP A 524 -10.48 43.65 -28.30
C ASP A 524 -9.45 42.59 -28.72
N PRO A 525 -9.58 41.94 -29.91
CA PRO A 525 -8.63 40.97 -30.42
C PRO A 525 -7.18 41.44 -30.41
N ILE A 526 -6.97 42.73 -30.59
CA ILE A 526 -5.66 43.38 -30.60
C ILE A 526 -5.01 43.28 -29.23
N SER A 527 -5.79 43.49 -28.13
CA SER A 527 -5.29 43.36 -26.76
C SER A 527 -4.82 41.95 -26.44
N ILE A 528 -5.52 40.93 -26.93
CA ILE A 528 -5.14 39.51 -26.75
C ILE A 528 -3.83 39.23 -27.50
N CYS A 529 -3.74 39.68 -28.78
CA CYS A 529 -2.54 39.55 -29.59
C CYS A 529 -1.34 40.26 -28.96
N ASP A 530 -1.54 41.48 -28.46
CA ASP A 530 -0.48 42.27 -27.83
C ASP A 530 0.03 41.64 -26.53
N ALA A 531 -0.86 41.13 -25.67
CA ALA A 531 -0.48 40.43 -24.44
C ALA A 531 0.34 39.17 -24.77
N PHE A 532 -0.11 38.41 -25.78
CA PHE A 532 0.55 37.21 -26.24
C PHE A 532 1.93 37.51 -26.84
N TYR A 533 2.04 38.52 -27.71
CA TYR A 533 3.29 38.94 -28.33
C TYR A 533 4.33 39.42 -27.32
N LYS A 534 3.90 40.22 -26.34
CA LYS A 534 4.79 40.75 -25.29
C LYS A 534 5.37 39.65 -24.37
N SER A 535 4.63 38.58 -24.19
CA SER A 535 4.99 37.51 -23.24
C SER A 535 5.70 36.32 -23.91
N ALA A 536 5.53 36.10 -25.23
CA ALA A 536 6.02 34.94 -25.98
C ALA A 536 7.37 35.17 -26.68
N ASP A 537 8.32 35.86 -26.05
CA ASP A 537 9.66 36.15 -26.59
C ASP A 537 9.64 36.79 -27.98
N LYS A 538 8.58 37.53 -28.32
CA LYS A 538 8.39 38.23 -29.60
C LYS A 538 8.44 37.31 -30.83
N ASP A 539 7.92 36.07 -30.70
CA ASP A 539 7.82 35.13 -31.83
C ASP A 539 6.80 35.64 -32.83
N THR A 540 7.32 36.36 -33.84
CA THR A 540 6.52 37.07 -34.83
C THR A 540 5.70 36.15 -35.73
N VAL A 541 6.13 34.91 -35.94
CA VAL A 541 5.44 33.93 -36.78
C VAL A 541 4.12 33.51 -36.12
N TYR A 542 4.18 33.07 -34.88
CA TYR A 542 2.99 32.62 -34.15
C TYR A 542 2.05 33.78 -33.80
N TYR A 543 2.61 34.96 -33.49
CA TYR A 543 1.83 36.17 -33.30
C TYR A 543 1.05 36.55 -34.60
N GLY A 544 1.72 36.52 -35.73
CA GLY A 544 1.09 36.78 -37.04
C GLY A 544 -0.01 35.77 -37.35
N MET A 545 0.19 34.49 -37.03
CA MET A 545 -0.84 33.45 -37.19
C MET A 545 -2.06 33.73 -36.30
N LEU A 546 -1.86 34.08 -35.02
CA LEU A 546 -2.93 34.41 -34.10
C LEU A 546 -3.70 35.65 -34.56
N ALA A 547 -3.00 36.74 -34.90
CA ALA A 547 -3.60 37.98 -35.40
C ALA A 547 -4.42 37.76 -36.67
N THR A 548 -3.88 36.98 -37.62
CA THR A 548 -4.58 36.66 -38.88
C THR A 548 -5.85 35.85 -38.64
N ARG A 549 -5.83 34.91 -37.71
CA ARG A 549 -7.00 34.08 -37.38
C ARG A 549 -8.05 34.85 -36.62
N LEU A 550 -7.64 35.68 -35.65
CA LEU A 550 -8.57 36.54 -34.91
C LEU A 550 -9.24 37.56 -35.83
N ASN A 551 -8.49 38.23 -36.73
CA ASN A 551 -9.08 39.15 -37.71
C ASN A 551 -10.08 38.47 -38.64
N LYS A 552 -9.87 37.20 -39.04
CA LYS A 552 -10.82 36.45 -39.87
C LYS A 552 -12.13 36.09 -39.16
N GLN A 553 -12.15 36.09 -37.83
CA GLN A 553 -13.36 35.82 -37.04
C GLN A 553 -14.20 37.08 -36.79
N PHE A 554 -13.61 38.26 -36.91
CA PHE A 554 -14.27 39.55 -36.68
C PHE A 554 -14.61 40.31 -37.99
N CYS A 555 -14.17 39.79 -39.15
CA CYS A 555 -14.65 40.20 -40.49
C CYS A 555 -15.71 39.24 -41.00
#